data_cf967a4d1e2725f8496ff80a298aa3cb
#
_entry.id   cf967a4d1e2725f8496ff80a298aa3cb
#
_cell.length_a   1.000
_cell.length_b   1.000
_cell.length_c   1.000
_cell.angle_alpha   90.00
_cell.angle_beta   90.00
_cell.angle_gamma   90.00
#
_symmetry.space_group_name_H-M   'P 1'
#
loop_
_entity.id
_entity.type
_entity.pdbx_description
1 polymer ?
#
loop_
_entity_poly.entity_id
_entity_poly.type
_entity_poly.pdbx_seq_one_letter_code
_entity_poly.pdbx_strand_id
1 'polypeptide(L)'
;MKFGIHIGISQSYFDPKLISEIAYQAEISGWEGFFVTDSLYGSHESVPVCDPWVALSAIAVKTKKIKIGPMICAIPRRRPWKLARETVSLDILSEGRLILGVGLGSPAKEDFERFGEEPDNRKRADKLDESLEILVGLWSGKPFSYNGNIFKIQESTFLPKPVQTPRIPIWVAGEWPNKRPFRRAAMWDGVYPIYDTGNHEPGLTPQILETIMKDIKSRRALGGHFDVIVEGKTPSNDKSGSSDIIDAYHAAGATWWLEWIFPARGTLEQNLKRIREGPPTLK
;
A
#
# COMPACT_ATOMS: atom_id res chain seq x y z
N MET A 1 -10.35 -9.28 -11.82
CA MET A 1 -9.46 -8.21 -11.28
C MET A 1 -10.27 -7.34 -10.34
N LYS A 2 -9.68 -6.87 -9.24
CA LYS A 2 -10.27 -5.91 -8.31
C LYS A 2 -9.80 -4.49 -8.63
N PHE A 3 -10.59 -3.50 -8.24
CA PHE A 3 -10.33 -2.10 -8.55
C PHE A 3 -10.28 -1.26 -7.28
N GLY A 4 -9.23 -0.47 -7.13
CA GLY A 4 -9.05 0.43 -6.01
C GLY A 4 -8.58 1.82 -6.42
N ILE A 5 -8.56 2.71 -5.47
CA ILE A 5 -8.00 4.05 -5.55
C ILE A 5 -6.69 4.07 -4.78
N HIS A 6 -5.64 4.68 -5.35
CA HIS A 6 -4.46 5.12 -4.60
C HIS A 6 -4.38 6.64 -4.63
N ILE A 7 -4.43 7.26 -3.47
CA ILE A 7 -4.51 8.72 -3.33
C ILE A 7 -3.33 9.28 -2.53
N GLY A 8 -2.77 10.39 -3.02
CA GLY A 8 -1.82 11.19 -2.25
C GLY A 8 -2.55 12.03 -1.20
N ILE A 9 -2.15 11.92 0.07
CA ILE A 9 -2.77 12.66 1.18
C ILE A 9 -2.04 13.97 1.51
N SER A 10 -1.71 14.72 0.48
CA SER A 10 -1.03 16.02 0.57
C SER A 10 -1.73 17.08 -0.30
N GLN A 11 -1.29 18.31 -0.20
CA GLN A 11 -1.87 19.47 -0.93
C GLN A 11 -3.37 19.59 -0.66
N SER A 12 -4.20 19.49 -1.71
CA SER A 12 -5.66 19.59 -1.59
C SER A 12 -6.31 18.42 -0.84
N TYR A 13 -5.56 17.35 -0.54
CA TYR A 13 -6.05 16.13 0.12
C TYR A 13 -5.52 15.96 1.55
N PHE A 14 -5.07 17.02 2.22
CA PHE A 14 -4.49 16.91 3.57
C PHE A 14 -5.51 16.79 4.71
N ASP A 15 -6.80 17.11 4.46
CA ASP A 15 -7.83 17.05 5.49
C ASP A 15 -8.38 15.61 5.63
N PRO A 16 -8.23 14.95 6.79
CA PRO A 16 -8.74 13.59 7.00
C PRO A 16 -10.26 13.48 6.85
N LYS A 17 -11.02 14.54 7.10
CA LYS A 17 -12.47 14.55 6.86
C LYS A 17 -12.78 14.50 5.37
N LEU A 18 -12.08 15.30 4.57
CA LEU A 18 -12.21 15.28 3.12
C LEU A 18 -11.80 13.92 2.55
N ILE A 19 -10.66 13.36 3.01
CA ILE A 19 -10.20 12.04 2.57
C ILE A 19 -11.24 10.96 2.86
N SER A 20 -11.84 10.99 4.06
CA SER A 20 -12.87 10.01 4.43
C SER A 20 -14.14 10.15 3.59
N GLU A 21 -14.54 11.36 3.21
CA GLU A 21 -15.66 11.60 2.31
C GLU A 21 -15.35 11.09 0.89
N ILE A 22 -14.13 11.32 0.40
CA ILE A 22 -13.67 10.79 -0.89
C ILE A 22 -13.72 9.25 -0.90
N ALA A 23 -13.27 8.61 0.18
CA ALA A 23 -13.32 7.16 0.31
C ALA A 23 -14.76 6.63 0.34
N TYR A 24 -15.67 7.33 0.99
CA TYR A 24 -17.09 7.01 0.95
C TYR A 24 -17.67 7.14 -0.47
N GLN A 25 -17.33 8.21 -1.19
CA GLN A 25 -17.72 8.38 -2.59
C GLN A 25 -17.16 7.25 -3.47
N ALA A 26 -15.92 6.83 -3.24
CA ALA A 26 -15.33 5.69 -3.94
C ALA A 26 -16.12 4.39 -3.65
N GLU A 27 -16.44 4.12 -2.38
CA GLU A 27 -17.21 2.94 -2.00
C GLU A 27 -18.58 2.88 -2.69
N ILE A 28 -19.35 3.96 -2.65
CA ILE A 28 -20.69 3.98 -3.29
C ILE A 28 -20.63 4.01 -4.82
N SER A 29 -19.47 4.38 -5.41
CA SER A 29 -19.22 4.30 -6.84
C SER A 29 -18.70 2.92 -7.28
N GLY A 30 -18.56 1.95 -6.36
CA GLY A 30 -18.23 0.56 -6.67
C GLY A 30 -16.74 0.21 -6.63
N TRP A 31 -15.86 1.09 -6.14
CA TRP A 31 -14.46 0.75 -5.90
C TRP A 31 -14.32 -0.22 -4.72
N GLU A 32 -13.42 -1.20 -4.83
CA GLU A 32 -13.22 -2.26 -3.85
C GLU A 32 -12.07 -1.98 -2.87
N GLY A 33 -11.19 -1.00 -3.19
CA GLY A 33 -10.08 -0.61 -2.34
C GLY A 33 -9.84 0.90 -2.33
N PHE A 34 -9.35 1.43 -1.21
CA PHE A 34 -8.93 2.82 -1.06
C PHE A 34 -7.65 2.88 -0.24
N PHE A 35 -6.56 3.25 -0.89
CA PHE A 35 -5.23 3.23 -0.32
C PHE A 35 -4.64 4.65 -0.29
N VAL A 36 -3.91 4.96 0.79
CA VAL A 36 -3.33 6.28 0.99
C VAL A 36 -1.80 6.22 1.05
N THR A 37 -1.13 7.27 0.59
CA THR A 37 0.33 7.38 0.75
C THR A 37 0.74 7.47 2.22
N ASP A 38 1.99 7.10 2.54
CA ASP A 38 2.63 7.32 3.85
C ASP A 38 3.97 8.04 3.63
N SER A 39 3.91 9.37 3.54
CA SER A 39 5.07 10.25 3.41
C SER A 39 5.01 11.33 4.48
N LEU A 40 6.18 11.77 4.96
CA LEU A 40 6.28 12.89 5.92
C LEU A 40 6.19 14.24 5.24
N TYR A 41 6.53 14.27 3.95
CA TYR A 41 6.46 15.46 3.11
C TYR A 41 5.55 15.27 1.91
N GLY A 42 4.98 16.37 1.43
CA GLY A 42 4.38 16.44 0.10
C GLY A 42 5.46 16.56 -0.99
N SER A 43 5.14 17.25 -2.06
CA SER A 43 6.11 17.55 -3.14
C SER A 43 7.25 18.48 -2.70
N HIS A 44 7.05 19.26 -1.64
CA HIS A 44 8.03 20.14 -0.98
C HIS A 44 7.59 20.51 0.45
N GLU A 45 8.48 21.14 1.22
CA GLU A 45 8.31 21.40 2.67
C GLU A 45 7.06 22.21 3.06
N SER A 46 6.63 23.13 2.19
CA SER A 46 5.48 24.00 2.47
C SER A 46 4.13 23.36 2.12
N VAL A 47 4.13 22.10 1.70
CA VAL A 47 2.91 21.39 1.32
C VAL A 47 2.31 20.69 2.53
N PRO A 48 1.05 20.97 2.89
CA PRO A 48 0.39 20.27 3.97
C PRO A 48 0.23 18.77 3.65
N VAL A 49 0.47 17.92 4.66
CA VAL A 49 0.38 16.45 4.57
C VAL A 49 -0.45 15.93 5.74
N CYS A 50 -1.27 14.94 5.50
CA CYS A 50 -2.02 14.23 6.54
C CYS A 50 -1.24 13.01 7.05
N ASP A 51 -1.37 12.69 8.33
CA ASP A 51 -0.91 11.39 8.84
C ASP A 51 -1.79 10.26 8.28
N PRO A 52 -1.19 9.19 7.71
CA PRO A 52 -1.96 8.11 7.08
C PRO A 52 -2.82 7.33 8.05
N TRP A 53 -2.39 7.13 9.31
CA TRP A 53 -3.17 6.37 10.30
C TRP A 53 -4.40 7.14 10.77
N VAL A 54 -4.29 8.48 10.87
CA VAL A 54 -5.43 9.36 11.15
C VAL A 54 -6.42 9.33 9.99
N ALA A 55 -5.93 9.46 8.75
CA ALA A 55 -6.76 9.37 7.55
C ALA A 55 -7.46 8.00 7.45
N LEU A 56 -6.73 6.90 7.60
CA LEU A 56 -7.27 5.54 7.54
C LEU A 56 -8.28 5.26 8.66
N SER A 57 -8.10 5.83 9.86
CA SER A 57 -9.09 5.72 10.94
C SER A 57 -10.40 6.45 10.58
N ALA A 58 -10.31 7.65 10.01
CA ALA A 58 -11.48 8.38 9.54
C ALA A 58 -12.21 7.63 8.41
N ILE A 59 -11.45 7.06 7.45
CA ILE A 59 -11.99 6.22 6.37
C ILE A 59 -12.69 4.98 6.95
N ALA A 60 -12.05 4.29 7.91
CA ALA A 60 -12.60 3.07 8.50
C ALA A 60 -13.97 3.27 9.14
N VAL A 61 -14.16 4.41 9.83
CA VAL A 61 -15.44 4.78 10.44
C VAL A 61 -16.49 5.17 9.39
N LYS A 62 -16.07 5.88 8.34
CA LYS A 62 -16.97 6.43 7.31
C LYS A 62 -17.48 5.37 6.31
N THR A 63 -16.68 4.34 6.04
CA THR A 63 -16.94 3.29 5.03
C THR A 63 -17.30 1.95 5.67
N LYS A 64 -17.86 1.00 4.89
CA LYS A 64 -18.34 -0.30 5.42
C LYS A 64 -17.78 -1.53 4.69
N LYS A 65 -17.39 -1.41 3.41
CA LYS A 65 -17.04 -2.56 2.56
C LYS A 65 -15.68 -2.44 1.93
N ILE A 66 -15.28 -1.24 1.54
CA ILE A 66 -14.05 -0.98 0.80
C ILE A 66 -12.82 -1.40 1.60
N LYS A 67 -11.90 -2.14 0.99
CA LYS A 67 -10.59 -2.43 1.60
C LYS A 67 -9.79 -1.15 1.75
N ILE A 68 -9.02 -1.04 2.83
CA ILE A 68 -8.26 0.17 3.14
C ILE A 68 -6.83 -0.17 3.55
N GLY A 69 -5.91 0.74 3.36
CA GLY A 69 -4.54 0.54 3.83
C GLY A 69 -3.58 1.63 3.37
N PRO A 70 -2.36 1.65 3.94
CA PRO A 70 -1.29 2.49 3.42
C PRO A 70 -0.71 1.88 2.15
N MET A 71 -0.37 2.71 1.18
CA MET A 71 0.36 2.32 -0.02
C MET A 71 1.48 3.34 -0.28
N ILE A 72 2.60 3.10 0.35
CA ILE A 72 3.01 2.02 1.24
C ILE A 72 3.39 2.56 2.62
N CYS A 73 3.23 1.76 3.66
CA CYS A 73 3.81 2.06 4.97
C CYS A 73 5.34 1.92 4.91
N ALA A 74 6.04 3.01 5.17
CA ALA A 74 7.50 3.03 5.27
C ALA A 74 7.94 2.44 6.63
N ILE A 75 7.95 1.10 6.73
CA ILE A 75 8.23 0.38 7.99
C ILE A 75 9.58 0.77 8.63
N PRO A 76 10.69 1.01 7.89
CA PRO A 76 11.98 1.29 8.53
C PRO A 76 12.03 2.52 9.44
N ARG A 77 11.11 3.49 9.29
CA ARG A 77 11.01 4.62 10.22
C ARG A 77 10.05 4.40 11.39
N ARG A 78 9.54 3.17 11.55
CA ARG A 78 8.57 2.83 12.59
C ARG A 78 9.12 1.80 13.58
N ARG A 79 8.60 1.82 14.81
CA ARG A 79 8.84 0.76 15.79
C ARG A 79 7.85 -0.38 15.53
N PRO A 80 8.31 -1.63 15.26
CA PRO A 80 7.40 -2.70 14.85
C PRO A 80 6.31 -3.02 15.88
N TRP A 81 6.60 -2.95 17.19
CA TRP A 81 5.57 -3.15 18.23
C TRP A 81 4.52 -2.03 18.30
N LYS A 82 4.91 -0.78 17.97
CA LYS A 82 3.93 0.32 17.87
C LYS A 82 3.06 0.13 16.64
N LEU A 83 3.67 -0.22 15.51
CA LEU A 83 2.95 -0.52 14.26
C LEU A 83 2.01 -1.73 14.43
N ALA A 84 2.44 -2.76 15.20
CA ALA A 84 1.57 -3.90 15.51
C ALA A 84 0.28 -3.45 16.24
N ARG A 85 0.37 -2.48 17.16
CA ARG A 85 -0.82 -1.92 17.83
C ARG A 85 -1.70 -1.10 16.90
N GLU A 86 -1.10 -0.26 16.08
CA GLU A 86 -1.81 0.58 15.12
C GLU A 86 -2.60 -0.28 14.12
N THR A 87 -1.94 -1.28 13.54
CA THR A 87 -2.54 -2.17 12.55
C THR A 87 -3.65 -3.03 13.12
N VAL A 88 -3.49 -3.61 14.33
CA VAL A 88 -4.57 -4.38 14.98
C VAL A 88 -5.75 -3.48 15.32
N SER A 89 -5.49 -2.27 15.86
CA SER A 89 -6.56 -1.33 16.18
C SER A 89 -7.35 -0.91 14.95
N LEU A 90 -6.66 -0.64 13.84
CA LEU A 90 -7.31 -0.28 12.58
C LEU A 90 -8.03 -1.47 11.94
N ASP A 91 -7.49 -2.69 12.07
CA ASP A 91 -8.12 -3.90 11.59
C ASP A 91 -9.47 -4.16 12.31
N ILE A 92 -9.48 -3.99 13.63
CA ILE A 92 -10.71 -4.08 14.44
C ILE A 92 -11.68 -2.95 14.05
N LEU A 93 -11.22 -1.71 13.99
CA LEU A 93 -12.04 -0.54 13.65
C LEU A 93 -12.68 -0.67 12.26
N SER A 94 -11.96 -1.25 11.33
CA SER A 94 -12.42 -1.48 9.96
C SER A 94 -13.16 -2.81 9.76
N GLU A 95 -13.34 -3.62 10.83
CA GLU A 95 -13.99 -4.93 10.74
C GLU A 95 -13.30 -5.87 9.72
N GLY A 96 -11.95 -5.93 9.75
CA GLY A 96 -11.17 -6.83 8.90
C GLY A 96 -11.00 -6.36 7.45
N ARG A 97 -10.98 -5.05 7.21
CA ARG A 97 -10.78 -4.48 5.87
C ARG A 97 -9.37 -3.98 5.60
N LEU A 98 -8.49 -3.99 6.61
CA LEU A 98 -7.11 -3.53 6.46
C LEU A 98 -6.29 -4.44 5.56
N ILE A 99 -5.55 -3.85 4.63
CA ILE A 99 -4.43 -4.45 3.91
C ILE A 99 -3.20 -3.60 4.18
N LEU A 100 -2.11 -4.22 4.63
CA LEU A 100 -0.89 -3.51 4.95
C LEU A 100 0.08 -3.52 3.77
N GLY A 101 0.08 -2.46 2.98
CA GLY A 101 1.12 -2.22 1.99
C GLY A 101 2.41 -1.77 2.68
N VAL A 102 3.54 -2.39 2.34
CA VAL A 102 4.83 -2.16 3.02
C VAL A 102 5.97 -1.94 2.05
N GLY A 103 6.94 -1.14 2.47
CA GLY A 103 8.15 -0.88 1.69
C GLY A 103 9.22 -0.16 2.50
N LEU A 104 10.28 0.26 1.80
CA LEU A 104 11.40 0.98 2.41
C LEU A 104 11.06 2.45 2.72
N GLY A 105 10.11 3.02 2.00
CA GLY A 105 9.89 4.47 1.96
C GLY A 105 10.82 5.18 1.00
N SER A 106 10.34 6.25 0.38
CA SER A 106 11.05 7.11 -0.57
C SER A 106 10.37 8.49 -0.57
N PRO A 107 11.14 9.56 -0.75
CA PRO A 107 12.59 9.62 -0.93
C PRO A 107 13.36 9.47 0.39
N ALA A 108 14.54 8.83 0.32
CA ALA A 108 15.33 8.52 1.51
C ALA A 108 15.86 9.78 2.23
N LYS A 109 16.24 10.79 1.46
CA LYS A 109 16.81 12.04 1.99
C LYS A 109 15.77 12.81 2.82
N GLU A 110 14.57 13.00 2.28
CA GLU A 110 13.51 13.82 2.89
C GLU A 110 12.80 13.08 4.02
N ASP A 111 12.53 11.79 3.86
CA ASP A 111 11.73 11.01 4.82
C ASP A 111 12.56 10.30 5.91
N PHE A 112 13.91 10.28 5.77
CA PHE A 112 14.80 9.60 6.71
C PHE A 112 15.99 10.46 7.14
N GLU A 113 16.92 10.77 6.24
CA GLU A 113 18.17 11.47 6.57
C GLU A 113 17.92 12.80 7.26
N ARG A 114 16.94 13.58 6.82
CA ARG A 114 16.55 14.87 7.38
C ARG A 114 16.15 14.79 8.87
N PHE A 115 15.64 13.64 9.29
CA PHE A 115 15.23 13.38 10.68
C PHE A 115 16.24 12.56 11.48
N GLY A 116 17.46 12.38 10.96
CA GLY A 116 18.49 11.57 11.60
C GLY A 116 18.21 10.07 11.57
N GLU A 117 17.27 9.62 10.73
CA GLU A 117 16.96 8.21 10.50
C GLU A 117 17.90 7.62 9.41
N GLU A 118 18.02 6.30 9.38
CA GLU A 118 18.92 5.57 8.47
C GLU A 118 18.51 5.74 6.99
N PRO A 119 19.33 6.37 6.14
CA PRO A 119 19.00 6.55 4.72
C PRO A 119 19.44 5.36 3.84
N ASP A 120 20.36 4.50 4.29
CA ASP A 120 20.90 3.39 3.49
C ASP A 120 19.82 2.35 3.18
N ASN A 121 19.61 2.09 1.88
CA ASN A 121 18.56 1.18 1.43
C ASN A 121 18.77 -0.27 1.89
N ARG A 122 20.01 -0.74 2.09
CA ARG A 122 20.28 -2.12 2.53
C ARG A 122 19.92 -2.28 3.99
N LYS A 123 20.36 -1.34 4.84
CA LYS A 123 20.03 -1.34 6.26
C LYS A 123 18.53 -1.17 6.51
N ARG A 124 17.86 -0.30 5.75
CA ARG A 124 16.39 -0.18 5.78
C ARG A 124 15.69 -1.47 5.35
N ALA A 125 16.25 -2.17 4.34
CA ALA A 125 15.71 -3.45 3.91
C ALA A 125 15.86 -4.54 4.98
N ASP A 126 17.00 -4.59 5.71
CA ASP A 126 17.20 -5.52 6.82
C ASP A 126 16.22 -5.20 7.97
N LYS A 127 16.04 -3.92 8.28
CA LYS A 127 15.07 -3.46 9.30
C LYS A 127 13.62 -3.81 8.91
N LEU A 128 13.27 -3.71 7.62
CA LEU A 128 11.96 -4.13 7.12
C LEU A 128 11.75 -5.64 7.29
N ASP A 129 12.76 -6.46 6.95
CA ASP A 129 12.66 -7.92 7.05
C ASP A 129 12.39 -8.35 8.50
N GLU A 130 13.18 -7.89 9.48
CA GLU A 130 12.94 -8.19 10.90
C GLU A 130 11.61 -7.64 11.41
N SER A 131 11.21 -6.45 10.95
CA SER A 131 9.93 -5.85 11.36
C SER A 131 8.73 -6.66 10.91
N LEU A 132 8.76 -7.25 9.73
CA LEU A 132 7.67 -8.10 9.22
C LEU A 132 7.52 -9.38 10.05
N GLU A 133 8.62 -10.02 10.43
CA GLU A 133 8.61 -11.17 11.33
C GLU A 133 8.04 -10.82 12.70
N ILE A 134 8.46 -9.68 13.25
CA ILE A 134 7.97 -9.17 14.54
C ILE A 134 6.47 -8.88 14.49
N LEU A 135 5.99 -8.22 13.43
CA LEU A 135 4.55 -7.93 13.27
C LEU A 135 3.73 -9.22 13.31
N VAL A 136 4.13 -10.23 12.54
CA VAL A 136 3.40 -11.52 12.49
C VAL A 136 3.45 -12.24 13.84
N GLY A 137 4.60 -12.23 14.52
CA GLY A 137 4.74 -12.80 15.85
C GLY A 137 3.82 -12.12 16.87
N LEU A 138 3.79 -10.80 16.90
CA LEU A 138 2.94 -10.03 17.81
C LEU A 138 1.44 -10.15 17.47
N TRP A 139 1.07 -10.23 16.21
CA TRP A 139 -0.33 -10.42 15.78
C TRP A 139 -0.88 -11.80 16.13
N SER A 140 0.00 -12.79 16.43
CA SER A 140 -0.44 -14.13 16.80
C SER A 140 -1.27 -14.18 18.08
N GLY A 141 -1.10 -13.18 18.96
CA GLY A 141 -1.70 -13.14 20.29
C GLY A 141 -1.15 -14.20 21.25
N LYS A 142 -0.07 -14.90 20.89
CA LYS A 142 0.66 -15.88 21.72
C LYS A 142 1.89 -15.24 22.35
N PRO A 143 2.48 -15.83 23.40
CA PRO A 143 3.80 -15.43 23.87
C PRO A 143 4.81 -15.46 22.73
N PHE A 144 5.50 -14.33 22.53
CA PHE A 144 6.45 -14.12 21.43
C PHE A 144 7.68 -13.36 21.94
N SER A 145 8.85 -13.85 21.57
CA SER A 145 10.14 -13.19 21.75
C SER A 145 10.87 -13.12 20.42
N TYR A 146 11.77 -12.15 20.27
CA TYR A 146 12.55 -12.00 19.05
C TYR A 146 14.00 -11.63 19.38
N ASN A 147 14.97 -12.25 18.75
CA ASN A 147 16.40 -11.98 18.92
C ASN A 147 17.07 -11.83 17.56
N GLY A 148 16.81 -10.71 16.90
CA GLY A 148 17.40 -10.34 15.60
C GLY A 148 18.70 -9.56 15.74
N ASN A 149 19.22 -9.11 14.61
CA ASN A 149 20.41 -8.27 14.55
C ASN A 149 20.09 -6.81 14.93
N ILE A 150 18.88 -6.35 14.61
CA ILE A 150 18.43 -4.97 14.79
C ILE A 150 17.51 -4.85 16.01
N PHE A 151 16.57 -5.79 16.14
CA PHE A 151 15.59 -5.77 17.20
C PHE A 151 15.76 -6.95 18.17
N LYS A 152 15.58 -6.66 19.45
CA LYS A 152 15.52 -7.67 20.51
C LYS A 152 14.27 -7.42 21.36
N ILE A 153 13.41 -8.42 21.46
CA ILE A 153 12.14 -8.34 22.19
C ILE A 153 12.11 -9.48 23.20
N GLN A 154 11.94 -9.13 24.48
CA GLN A 154 11.65 -10.12 25.51
C GLN A 154 10.25 -10.67 25.33
N GLU A 155 10.00 -11.87 25.86
CA GLU A 155 8.71 -12.52 25.74
C GLU A 155 7.56 -11.58 26.13
N SER A 156 6.63 -11.42 25.23
CA SER A 156 5.48 -10.51 25.36
C SER A 156 4.27 -11.10 24.63
N THR A 157 3.10 -10.92 25.21
CA THR A 157 1.82 -11.30 24.56
C THR A 157 1.07 -10.04 24.18
N PHE A 158 0.73 -9.94 22.87
CA PHE A 158 -0.01 -8.78 22.33
C PHE A 158 -1.48 -9.14 22.11
N LEU A 159 -2.35 -8.54 22.91
CA LEU A 159 -3.80 -8.62 22.78
C LEU A 159 -4.40 -7.22 22.64
N PRO A 160 -5.52 -7.08 21.88
CA PRO A 160 -6.18 -8.11 21.09
C PRO A 160 -5.34 -8.52 19.86
N LYS A 161 -5.67 -9.65 19.27
CA LYS A 161 -5.15 -10.06 17.95
C LYS A 161 -6.00 -9.43 16.83
N PRO A 162 -5.53 -9.43 15.55
CA PRO A 162 -6.33 -9.01 14.40
C PRO A 162 -7.65 -9.78 14.27
N VAL A 163 -8.63 -9.16 13.64
CA VAL A 163 -9.90 -9.81 13.25
C VAL A 163 -9.65 -10.78 12.08
N GLN A 164 -8.78 -10.41 11.17
CA GLN A 164 -8.48 -11.20 9.98
C GLN A 164 -7.69 -12.47 10.30
N THR A 165 -8.04 -13.57 9.65
CA THR A 165 -7.40 -14.89 9.79
C THR A 165 -6.81 -15.31 8.44
N PRO A 166 -5.56 -15.81 8.39
CA PRO A 166 -4.66 -16.08 9.53
C PRO A 166 -4.04 -14.81 10.15
N ARG A 167 -4.02 -13.68 9.46
CA ARG A 167 -3.50 -12.36 9.87
C ARG A 167 -3.92 -11.27 8.88
N ILE A 168 -3.56 -10.03 9.16
CA ILE A 168 -3.68 -8.92 8.21
C ILE A 168 -2.86 -9.24 6.95
N PRO A 169 -3.43 -9.12 5.73
CA PRO A 169 -2.69 -9.29 4.48
C PRO A 169 -1.57 -8.26 4.33
N ILE A 170 -0.41 -8.70 3.82
CA ILE A 170 0.76 -7.87 3.60
C ILE A 170 1.08 -7.82 2.10
N TRP A 171 1.07 -6.63 1.52
CA TRP A 171 1.53 -6.38 0.15
C TRP A 171 2.89 -5.70 0.17
N VAL A 172 3.86 -6.27 -0.52
CA VAL A 172 5.24 -5.77 -0.53
C VAL A 172 5.50 -4.96 -1.78
N ALA A 173 5.88 -3.69 -1.59
CA ALA A 173 6.32 -2.85 -2.70
C ALA A 173 7.77 -3.16 -3.09
N GLY A 174 8.05 -3.05 -4.39
CA GLY A 174 9.38 -3.25 -4.93
C GLY A 174 9.60 -2.46 -6.20
N GLU A 175 10.71 -1.73 -6.23
CA GLU A 175 11.13 -0.97 -7.40
C GLU A 175 11.95 -1.86 -8.34
N TRP A 176 11.48 -2.00 -9.58
CA TRP A 176 12.19 -2.66 -10.67
C TRP A 176 13.35 -1.77 -11.17
N PRO A 177 14.57 -2.32 -11.47
CA PRO A 177 14.89 -3.75 -11.61
C PRO A 177 15.48 -4.42 -10.36
N ASN A 178 15.36 -3.85 -9.16
CA ASN A 178 15.90 -4.42 -7.93
C ASN A 178 15.28 -5.79 -7.64
N LYS A 179 16.08 -6.80 -7.32
CA LYS A 179 15.60 -8.19 -7.11
C LYS A 179 15.15 -8.50 -5.67
N ARG A 180 15.78 -7.84 -4.67
CA ARG A 180 15.51 -8.14 -3.25
C ARG A 180 14.04 -7.92 -2.85
N PRO A 181 13.37 -6.82 -3.26
CA PRO A 181 11.96 -6.62 -2.95
C PRO A 181 11.05 -7.73 -3.48
N PHE A 182 11.30 -8.23 -4.70
CA PHE A 182 10.48 -9.28 -5.30
C PHE A 182 10.72 -10.66 -4.66
N ARG A 183 11.95 -10.93 -4.18
CA ARG A 183 12.23 -12.11 -3.35
C ARG A 183 11.46 -12.05 -2.04
N ARG A 184 11.41 -10.87 -1.41
CA ARG A 184 10.61 -10.63 -0.22
C ARG A 184 9.12 -10.82 -0.51
N ALA A 185 8.58 -10.19 -1.56
CA ALA A 185 7.17 -10.30 -1.93
C ALA A 185 6.71 -11.77 -2.12
N ALA A 186 7.57 -12.63 -2.64
CA ALA A 186 7.27 -14.05 -2.82
C ALA A 186 6.94 -14.79 -1.51
N MET A 187 7.31 -14.26 -0.34
CA MET A 187 7.03 -14.80 0.99
C MET A 187 5.75 -14.25 1.63
N TRP A 188 5.09 -13.27 1.00
CA TRP A 188 3.92 -12.59 1.55
C TRP A 188 2.67 -12.73 0.67
N ASP A 189 1.67 -11.90 0.89
CA ASP A 189 0.33 -12.06 0.30
C ASP A 189 0.15 -11.34 -1.03
N GLY A 190 1.08 -10.44 -1.38
CA GLY A 190 1.03 -9.73 -2.65
C GLY A 190 2.25 -8.88 -2.94
N VAL A 191 2.31 -8.40 -4.17
CA VAL A 191 3.38 -7.54 -4.68
C VAL A 191 2.80 -6.26 -5.28
N TYR A 192 3.41 -5.13 -4.94
CA TYR A 192 3.18 -3.85 -5.59
C TYR A 192 4.46 -3.43 -6.31
N PRO A 193 4.64 -3.81 -7.59
CA PRO A 193 5.80 -3.44 -8.37
C PRO A 193 5.72 -1.98 -8.81
N ILE A 194 6.81 -1.28 -8.61
CA ILE A 194 7.01 0.11 -9.00
C ILE A 194 8.09 0.16 -10.07
N TYR A 195 7.90 0.96 -11.09
CA TYR A 195 8.92 1.33 -12.05
C TYR A 195 8.90 2.85 -12.23
N ASP A 196 9.91 3.50 -11.65
CA ASP A 196 10.06 4.96 -11.75
C ASP A 196 10.76 5.32 -13.06
N THR A 197 10.10 6.14 -13.87
CA THR A 197 10.63 6.70 -15.13
C THR A 197 11.27 8.08 -14.91
N GLY A 198 11.34 8.54 -13.65
CA GLY A 198 11.88 9.84 -13.27
C GLY A 198 10.90 11.01 -13.31
N ASN A 199 9.65 10.78 -13.68
CA ASN A 199 8.60 11.80 -13.73
C ASN A 199 7.56 11.65 -12.61
N HIS A 200 7.79 10.76 -11.65
CA HIS A 200 6.89 10.42 -10.54
C HIS A 200 5.48 9.95 -10.95
N GLU A 201 5.35 9.44 -12.16
CA GLU A 201 4.13 8.82 -12.66
C GLU A 201 4.29 7.30 -12.79
N PRO A 202 3.18 6.53 -12.73
CA PRO A 202 3.25 5.09 -12.92
C PRO A 202 3.85 4.73 -14.28
N GLY A 203 5.00 4.06 -14.28
CA GLY A 203 5.76 3.70 -15.48
C GLY A 203 5.82 2.20 -15.75
N LEU A 204 5.22 1.37 -14.91
CA LEU A 204 5.19 -0.08 -15.10
C LEU A 204 4.45 -0.43 -16.39
N THR A 205 5.01 -1.35 -17.18
CA THR A 205 4.35 -1.87 -18.39
C THR A 205 3.91 -3.33 -18.18
N PRO A 206 2.93 -3.85 -18.97
CA PRO A 206 2.55 -5.26 -18.89
C PRO A 206 3.74 -6.21 -19.08
N GLN A 207 4.69 -5.92 -19.98
CA GLN A 207 5.86 -6.74 -20.26
C GLN A 207 6.83 -6.78 -19.07
N ILE A 208 7.01 -5.66 -18.37
CA ILE A 208 7.81 -5.61 -17.14
C ILE A 208 7.10 -6.43 -16.05
N LEU A 209 5.78 -6.28 -15.92
CA LEU A 209 4.99 -7.04 -14.97
C LEU A 209 5.12 -8.55 -15.20
N GLU A 210 4.99 -9.04 -16.43
CA GLU A 210 5.18 -10.45 -16.78
C GLU A 210 6.56 -10.96 -16.34
N THR A 211 7.61 -10.16 -16.57
CA THR A 211 8.99 -10.49 -16.18
C THR A 211 9.11 -10.61 -14.65
N ILE A 212 8.52 -9.68 -13.91
CA ILE A 212 8.49 -9.71 -12.44
C ILE A 212 7.72 -10.93 -11.94
N MET A 213 6.56 -11.19 -12.52
CA MET A 213 5.72 -12.32 -12.11
C MET A 213 6.35 -13.68 -12.38
N LYS A 214 7.12 -13.82 -13.47
CA LYS A 214 7.92 -15.00 -13.76
C LYS A 214 8.97 -15.25 -12.66
N ASP A 215 9.68 -14.21 -12.22
CA ASP A 215 10.66 -14.31 -11.13
C ASP A 215 9.99 -14.67 -9.80
N ILE A 216 8.86 -14.03 -9.46
CA ILE A 216 8.12 -14.32 -8.21
C ILE A 216 7.61 -15.76 -8.22
N LYS A 217 6.95 -16.20 -9.30
CA LYS A 217 6.41 -17.57 -9.42
C LYS A 217 7.48 -18.64 -9.26
N SER A 218 8.69 -18.42 -9.77
CA SER A 218 9.81 -19.34 -9.62
C SER A 218 10.31 -19.51 -8.18
N ARG A 219 10.00 -18.55 -7.29
CA ARG A 219 10.45 -18.49 -5.89
C ARG A 219 9.36 -18.82 -4.89
N ARG A 220 8.10 -18.63 -5.28
CA ARG A 220 6.97 -18.78 -4.39
C ARG A 220 6.67 -20.26 -4.15
N ALA A 221 7.07 -20.76 -2.97
CA ALA A 221 6.75 -22.11 -2.51
C ALA A 221 5.35 -22.19 -1.87
N LEU A 222 4.78 -21.06 -1.46
CA LEU A 222 3.47 -20.98 -0.82
C LEU A 222 2.37 -21.07 -1.87
N GLY A 223 1.50 -22.07 -1.75
CA GLY A 223 0.23 -22.09 -2.45
C GLY A 223 -0.73 -21.00 -1.94
N GLY A 224 -1.88 -20.85 -2.58
CA GLY A 224 -2.94 -19.94 -2.16
C GLY A 224 -2.95 -18.61 -2.93
N HIS A 225 -3.82 -17.71 -2.45
CA HIS A 225 -4.04 -16.41 -3.08
C HIS A 225 -2.80 -15.51 -3.01
N PHE A 226 -2.54 -14.80 -4.10
CA PHE A 226 -1.45 -13.83 -4.18
C PHE A 226 -1.91 -12.63 -5.00
N ASP A 227 -1.93 -11.47 -4.38
CA ASP A 227 -2.33 -10.25 -5.04
C ASP A 227 -1.17 -9.64 -5.85
N VAL A 228 -1.48 -9.18 -7.04
CA VAL A 228 -0.55 -8.48 -7.94
C VAL A 228 -1.15 -7.11 -8.23
N ILE A 229 -0.57 -6.10 -7.62
CA ILE A 229 -1.10 -4.75 -7.60
C ILE A 229 -0.42 -3.92 -8.68
N VAL A 230 -1.21 -3.34 -9.56
CA VAL A 230 -0.74 -2.40 -10.57
C VAL A 230 -1.42 -1.05 -10.36
N GLU A 231 -0.65 -0.01 -10.52
CA GLU A 231 -1.11 1.37 -10.46
C GLU A 231 -1.03 2.02 -11.82
N GLY A 232 -2.02 2.82 -12.14
CA GLY A 232 -2.04 3.54 -13.41
C GLY A 232 -3.15 4.59 -13.50
N LYS A 233 -3.28 5.16 -14.68
CA LYS A 233 -4.30 6.16 -15.01
C LYS A 233 -5.19 5.61 -16.11
N THR A 234 -6.50 5.65 -15.89
CA THR A 234 -7.46 5.41 -16.97
C THR A 234 -8.09 6.73 -17.42
N PRO A 235 -8.38 6.90 -18.72
CA PRO A 235 -9.03 8.11 -19.22
C PRO A 235 -10.45 8.23 -18.66
N SER A 236 -10.84 9.46 -18.28
CA SER A 236 -12.22 9.79 -17.95
C SER A 236 -13.09 9.75 -19.20
N ASN A 237 -14.31 9.24 -19.06
CA ASN A 237 -15.33 9.17 -20.14
C ASN A 237 -14.93 8.31 -21.37
N ASP A 238 -13.85 7.53 -21.29
CA ASP A 238 -13.47 6.57 -22.32
C ASP A 238 -13.43 5.15 -21.74
N LYS A 239 -14.57 4.48 -21.75
CA LYS A 239 -14.70 3.12 -21.23
C LYS A 239 -13.93 2.10 -22.10
N SER A 240 -13.85 2.31 -23.41
CA SER A 240 -13.15 1.39 -24.31
C SER A 240 -11.65 1.47 -24.10
N GLY A 241 -11.06 2.67 -24.14
CA GLY A 241 -9.63 2.85 -23.89
C GLY A 241 -9.21 2.43 -22.49
N SER A 242 -10.08 2.65 -21.49
CA SER A 242 -9.86 2.15 -20.13
C SER A 242 -9.81 0.62 -20.09
N SER A 243 -10.75 -0.07 -20.75
CA SER A 243 -10.79 -1.54 -20.80
C SER A 243 -9.54 -2.11 -21.48
N ASP A 244 -9.08 -1.54 -22.60
CA ASP A 244 -7.89 -2.03 -23.30
C ASP A 244 -6.63 -1.96 -22.42
N ILE A 245 -6.47 -0.88 -21.64
CA ILE A 245 -5.38 -0.75 -20.66
C ILE A 245 -5.50 -1.86 -19.60
N ILE A 246 -6.67 -2.00 -19.00
CA ILE A 246 -6.91 -2.95 -17.89
C ILE A 246 -6.71 -4.39 -18.35
N ASP A 247 -7.23 -4.76 -19.55
CA ASP A 247 -7.11 -6.11 -20.10
C ASP A 247 -5.65 -6.49 -20.34
N ALA A 248 -4.80 -5.56 -20.80
CA ALA A 248 -3.38 -5.82 -20.99
C ALA A 248 -2.68 -6.16 -19.68
N TYR A 249 -2.96 -5.42 -18.59
CA TYR A 249 -2.38 -5.73 -17.28
C TYR A 249 -2.98 -6.98 -16.65
N HIS A 250 -4.28 -7.22 -16.84
CA HIS A 250 -4.91 -8.45 -16.39
C HIS A 250 -4.30 -9.69 -17.04
N ALA A 251 -4.09 -9.66 -18.34
CA ALA A 251 -3.40 -10.72 -19.09
C ALA A 251 -1.97 -10.94 -18.59
N ALA A 252 -1.26 -9.87 -18.20
CA ALA A 252 0.07 -9.93 -17.59
C ALA A 252 0.07 -10.47 -16.14
N GLY A 253 -1.12 -10.73 -15.55
CA GLY A 253 -1.27 -11.35 -14.24
C GLY A 253 -1.63 -10.41 -13.10
N ALA A 254 -2.00 -9.17 -13.38
CA ALA A 254 -2.50 -8.26 -12.35
C ALA A 254 -3.84 -8.74 -11.77
N THR A 255 -3.98 -8.68 -10.45
CA THR A 255 -5.22 -9.00 -9.72
C THR A 255 -5.92 -7.77 -9.20
N TRP A 256 -5.18 -6.68 -9.03
CA TRP A 256 -5.66 -5.38 -8.61
C TRP A 256 -5.18 -4.29 -9.56
N TRP A 257 -6.09 -3.38 -9.91
CA TRP A 257 -5.79 -2.10 -10.52
C TRP A 257 -6.05 -0.99 -9.51
N LEU A 258 -5.04 -0.15 -9.24
CA LEU A 258 -5.19 1.05 -8.43
C LEU A 258 -5.19 2.28 -9.35
N GLU A 259 -6.29 2.97 -9.37
CA GLU A 259 -6.41 4.24 -10.07
C GLU A 259 -5.60 5.31 -9.34
N TRP A 260 -4.64 5.90 -10.02
CA TRP A 260 -3.73 6.89 -9.48
C TRP A 260 -4.41 8.26 -9.36
N ILE A 261 -4.67 8.71 -8.12
CA ILE A 261 -5.37 9.96 -7.80
C ILE A 261 -4.43 10.86 -6.99
N PHE A 262 -3.66 11.66 -7.68
CA PHE A 262 -2.69 12.57 -7.08
C PHE A 262 -2.90 13.99 -7.61
N PRO A 263 -2.39 15.03 -6.91
CA PRO A 263 -2.52 16.41 -7.37
C PRO A 263 -1.97 16.64 -8.79
N ALA A 264 -0.93 15.91 -9.19
CA ALA A 264 -0.35 15.99 -10.53
C ALA A 264 -1.26 15.45 -11.66
N ARG A 265 -2.32 14.70 -11.33
CA ARG A 265 -3.29 14.19 -12.30
C ARG A 265 -4.26 15.28 -12.78
N GLY A 266 -4.58 16.22 -11.93
CA GLY A 266 -5.55 17.27 -12.20
C GLY A 266 -6.08 17.94 -10.95
N THR A 267 -7.07 18.80 -11.10
CA THR A 267 -7.71 19.48 -9.97
C THR A 267 -8.46 18.48 -9.07
N LEU A 268 -8.73 18.89 -7.83
CA LEU A 268 -9.56 18.11 -6.90
C LEU A 268 -10.91 17.72 -7.53
N GLU A 269 -11.57 18.68 -8.21
CA GLU A 269 -12.87 18.44 -8.86
C GLU A 269 -12.79 17.40 -9.98
N GLN A 270 -11.76 17.47 -10.83
CA GLN A 270 -11.52 16.50 -11.89
C GLN A 270 -11.29 15.10 -11.33
N ASN A 271 -10.49 15.01 -10.27
CA ASN A 271 -10.20 13.74 -9.61
C ASN A 271 -11.44 13.16 -8.91
N LEU A 272 -12.26 14.00 -8.25
CA LEU A 272 -13.53 13.58 -7.67
C LEU A 272 -14.52 13.10 -8.74
N LYS A 273 -14.56 13.78 -9.89
CA LYS A 273 -15.37 13.32 -11.03
C LYS A 273 -14.94 11.92 -11.47
N ARG A 274 -13.62 11.69 -11.67
CA ARG A 274 -13.10 10.36 -12.04
C ARG A 274 -13.48 9.26 -11.05
N ILE A 275 -13.42 9.56 -9.75
CA ILE A 275 -13.81 8.61 -8.70
C ILE A 275 -15.29 8.23 -8.81
N ARG A 276 -16.16 9.24 -9.01
CA ARG A 276 -17.63 9.04 -9.13
C ARG A 276 -18.05 8.30 -10.40
N GLU A 277 -17.24 8.30 -11.44
CA GLU A 277 -17.46 7.49 -12.65
C GLU A 277 -17.37 5.98 -12.37
N GLY A 278 -16.81 5.61 -11.23
CA GLY A 278 -16.63 4.22 -10.82
C GLY A 278 -15.42 3.53 -11.49
N PRO A 279 -15.19 2.26 -11.14
CA PRO A 279 -14.09 1.48 -11.71
C PRO A 279 -14.28 1.22 -13.21
N PRO A 280 -13.18 1.05 -13.95
CA PRO A 280 -13.26 0.55 -15.32
C PRO A 280 -13.78 -0.89 -15.34
N THR A 281 -14.19 -1.37 -16.50
CA THR A 281 -14.69 -2.74 -16.69
C THR A 281 -13.69 -3.56 -17.49
N LEU A 282 -13.55 -4.84 -17.17
CA LEU A 282 -12.94 -5.84 -18.05
C LEU A 282 -13.86 -6.10 -19.25
N LYS A 283 -13.28 -6.38 -20.42
CA LYS A 283 -14.02 -6.85 -21.59
C LYS A 283 -14.42 -8.30 -21.45
#